data_3f3be8f775d8beb07dce6ac8e694528e
#
_entry.id   3f3be8f775d8beb07dce6ac8e694528e
#
_cell.length_a   1.000
_cell.length_b   1.000
_cell.length_c   1.000
_cell.angle_alpha   90.00
_cell.angle_beta   90.00
_cell.angle_gamma   90.00
#
_symmetry.space_group_name_H-M   'P 1'
#
loop_
_entity.id
_entity.type
_entity.pdbx_description
1 polymer ?
#
loop_
_entity_poly.entity_id
_entity_poly.type
_entity_poly.pdbx_seq_one_letter_code
_entity_poly.pdbx_strand_id
1 'polypeptide(L)'
;LSGAVPRGRYLVQHIEKSADIPENRLLKLFLTRLVSAANEMARRGTGALPQRFASIRDGAARGLANTYLQGVELEHRISARMLSTAIRHRDQRYSRLSHLARDFDLTVIRGKWAQILELLRKGWLAPVSSDDLFELYTLILVMQAIEGELCFGEPEAYGLIQQGRAAVATYRRVDGV
;
A
#
# COMPACT_ATOMS: atom_id res chain seq x y z
N LEU A 1 10.51 46.32 -56.43
CA LEU A 1 9.55 46.17 -55.31
C LEU A 1 9.88 44.92 -54.50
N SER A 2 10.68 45.15 -53.47
CA SER A 2 11.14 44.10 -52.56
C SER A 2 10.08 43.94 -51.44
N GLY A 3 9.22 42.93 -51.55
CA GLY A 3 8.24 42.59 -50.53
C GLY A 3 8.90 41.94 -49.36
N ALA A 4 9.00 42.65 -48.24
CA ALA A 4 9.47 42.07 -46.95
C ALA A 4 8.40 41.08 -46.47
N VAL A 5 8.78 39.79 -46.39
CA VAL A 5 7.94 38.76 -45.78
C VAL A 5 7.85 39.06 -44.27
N PRO A 6 6.66 39.21 -43.71
CA PRO A 6 6.54 39.46 -42.29
C PRO A 6 7.07 38.24 -41.52
N ARG A 7 8.05 38.48 -40.66
CA ARG A 7 8.55 37.45 -39.71
C ARG A 7 7.45 37.16 -38.69
N GLY A 8 6.59 36.20 -39.02
CA GLY A 8 5.63 35.67 -38.07
C GLY A 8 6.35 35.02 -36.89
N ARG A 9 6.10 35.51 -35.68
CA ARG A 9 6.49 34.80 -34.47
C ARG A 9 5.50 33.68 -34.26
N TYR A 10 5.91 32.45 -34.50
CA TYR A 10 5.12 31.28 -34.20
C TYR A 10 5.31 30.97 -32.70
N LEU A 11 4.23 31.02 -31.92
CA LEU A 11 4.17 30.49 -30.57
C LEU A 11 4.09 28.96 -30.70
N VAL A 12 5.24 28.29 -30.56
CA VAL A 12 5.29 26.84 -30.47
C VAL A 12 5.04 26.50 -29.02
N GLN A 13 3.87 25.90 -28.74
CA GLN A 13 3.57 25.38 -27.41
C GLN A 13 4.40 24.11 -27.20
N HIS A 14 5.46 24.24 -26.42
CA HIS A 14 6.28 23.08 -26.04
C HIS A 14 5.53 22.28 -24.99
N ILE A 15 4.97 21.15 -25.39
CA ILE A 15 4.31 20.21 -24.46
C ILE A 15 5.38 19.33 -23.86
N GLU A 16 5.84 19.66 -22.66
CA GLU A 16 6.67 18.76 -21.87
C GLU A 16 5.80 17.63 -21.31
N LYS A 17 6.10 16.41 -21.72
CA LYS A 17 5.49 15.22 -21.11
C LYS A 17 6.19 14.93 -19.79
N SER A 18 5.62 15.37 -18.69
CA SER A 18 6.10 15.01 -17.36
C SER A 18 5.58 13.64 -16.96
N ALA A 19 6.47 12.77 -16.49
CA ALA A 19 6.10 11.52 -15.84
C ALA A 19 5.64 11.73 -14.39
N ASP A 20 5.89 12.92 -13.83
CA ASP A 20 5.53 13.25 -12.45
C ASP A 20 4.07 13.69 -12.34
N ILE A 21 3.19 12.71 -12.43
CA ILE A 21 1.74 12.85 -12.30
C ILE A 21 1.26 12.09 -11.05
N PRO A 22 0.10 12.47 -10.47
CA PRO A 22 -0.39 11.88 -9.23
C PRO A 22 -0.48 10.34 -9.25
N GLU A 23 -0.84 9.74 -10.37
CA GLU A 23 -0.96 8.31 -10.55
C GLU A 23 0.41 7.62 -10.47
N ASN A 24 1.44 8.22 -11.06
CA ASN A 24 2.80 7.69 -11.00
C ASN A 24 3.42 7.90 -9.61
N ARG A 25 3.08 8.99 -8.91
CA ARG A 25 3.44 9.17 -7.49
C ARG A 25 2.81 8.08 -6.62
N LEU A 26 1.51 7.74 -6.86
CA LEU A 26 0.85 6.63 -6.19
C LEU A 26 1.57 5.31 -6.44
N LEU A 27 1.91 5.02 -7.70
CA LEU A 27 2.63 3.82 -8.08
C LEU A 27 3.98 3.73 -7.38
N LYS A 28 4.77 4.81 -7.42
CA LYS A 28 6.08 4.87 -6.76
C LYS A 28 5.98 4.64 -5.26
N LEU A 29 5.05 5.32 -4.59
CA LEU A 29 4.82 5.17 -3.16
C LEU A 29 4.39 3.74 -2.81
N PHE A 30 3.45 3.16 -3.56
CA PHE A 30 2.98 1.79 -3.35
C PHE A 30 4.11 0.78 -3.50
N LEU A 31 4.91 0.86 -4.58
CA LEU A 31 6.04 -0.04 -4.80
C LEU A 31 7.10 0.09 -3.70
N THR A 32 7.41 1.31 -3.26
CA THR A 32 8.37 1.55 -2.18
C THR A 32 7.91 0.89 -0.87
N ARG A 33 6.65 1.06 -0.51
CA ARG A 33 6.06 0.43 0.68
C ARG A 33 6.00 -1.08 0.56
N LEU A 34 5.70 -1.59 -0.63
CA LEU A 34 5.65 -3.03 -0.88
C LEU A 34 7.03 -3.67 -0.73
N VAL A 35 8.10 -3.02 -1.22
CA VAL A 35 9.49 -3.48 -1.01
C VAL A 35 9.82 -3.52 0.48
N SER A 36 9.48 -2.46 1.22
CA SER A 36 9.73 -2.38 2.66
C SER A 36 8.98 -3.47 3.43
N ALA A 37 7.69 -3.65 3.17
CA ALA A 37 6.87 -4.67 3.82
C ALA A 37 7.34 -6.09 3.45
N ALA A 38 7.65 -6.35 2.17
CA ALA A 38 8.15 -7.64 1.74
C ALA A 38 9.50 -8.01 2.35
N ASN A 39 10.41 -7.04 2.53
CA ASN A 39 11.67 -7.24 3.25
C ASN A 39 11.43 -7.62 4.70
N GLU A 40 10.50 -6.94 5.36
CA GLU A 40 10.17 -7.22 6.75
C GLU A 40 9.56 -8.62 6.92
N MET A 41 8.62 -8.97 6.04
CA MET A 41 7.98 -10.29 6.05
C MET A 41 8.97 -11.41 5.70
N ALA A 42 9.89 -11.18 4.75
CA ALA A 42 10.93 -12.16 4.41
C ALA A 42 11.88 -12.42 5.59
N ARG A 43 12.15 -11.40 6.41
CA ARG A 43 12.99 -11.57 7.62
C ARG A 43 12.29 -12.33 8.74
N ARG A 44 10.96 -12.21 8.84
CA ARG A 44 10.15 -12.78 9.91
C ARG A 44 9.51 -14.12 9.55
N GLY A 45 9.38 -14.40 8.27
CA GLY A 45 8.70 -15.60 7.79
C GLY A 45 9.52 -16.88 7.94
N THR A 46 8.82 -18.01 7.99
CA THR A 46 9.41 -19.36 8.02
C THR A 46 8.94 -20.19 6.82
N GLY A 47 9.61 -21.29 6.57
CA GLY A 47 9.24 -22.20 5.48
C GLY A 47 9.37 -21.59 4.10
N ALA A 48 8.34 -21.69 3.27
CA ALA A 48 8.31 -21.15 1.89
C ALA A 48 7.96 -19.64 1.82
N LEU A 49 7.53 -19.02 2.92
CA LEU A 49 7.10 -17.62 2.96
C LEU A 49 8.22 -16.63 2.57
N PRO A 50 9.47 -16.75 3.08
CA PRO A 50 10.55 -15.86 2.69
C PRO A 50 10.78 -15.77 1.18
N GLN A 51 10.70 -16.90 0.48
CA GLN A 51 10.89 -16.94 -0.97
C GLN A 51 9.77 -16.21 -1.74
N ARG A 52 8.52 -16.35 -1.29
CA ARG A 52 7.39 -15.63 -1.88
C ARG A 52 7.53 -14.12 -1.69
N PHE A 53 7.90 -13.68 -0.50
CA PHE A 53 8.12 -12.25 -0.22
C PHE A 53 9.35 -11.71 -0.95
N ALA A 54 10.41 -12.49 -1.12
CA ALA A 54 11.55 -12.12 -1.92
C ALA A 54 11.15 -11.89 -3.39
N SER A 55 10.33 -12.77 -3.97
CA SER A 55 9.82 -12.59 -5.33
C SER A 55 8.99 -11.33 -5.50
N ILE A 56 8.11 -11.01 -4.54
CA ILE A 56 7.31 -9.79 -4.53
C ILE A 56 8.23 -8.56 -4.43
N ARG A 57 9.19 -8.57 -3.51
CA ARG A 57 10.20 -7.52 -3.34
C ARG A 57 10.93 -7.25 -4.64
N ASP A 58 11.45 -8.30 -5.27
CA ASP A 58 12.26 -8.19 -6.49
C ASP A 58 11.42 -7.68 -7.67
N GLY A 59 10.15 -8.09 -7.76
CA GLY A 59 9.20 -7.56 -8.72
C GLY A 59 8.95 -6.05 -8.52
N ALA A 60 8.70 -5.64 -7.29
CA ALA A 60 8.48 -4.24 -6.96
C ALA A 60 9.75 -3.39 -7.15
N ALA A 61 10.92 -3.91 -6.79
CA ALA A 61 12.22 -3.24 -7.01
C ALA A 61 12.50 -3.02 -8.49
N ARG A 62 12.23 -4.02 -9.35
CA ARG A 62 12.33 -3.83 -10.80
C ARG A 62 11.37 -2.75 -11.33
N GLY A 63 10.16 -2.68 -10.76
CA GLY A 63 9.22 -1.60 -11.08
C GLY A 63 9.77 -0.22 -10.72
N LEU A 64 10.37 -0.07 -9.54
CA LEU A 64 11.00 1.18 -9.09
C LEU A 64 12.21 1.59 -9.93
N ALA A 65 12.96 0.62 -10.45
CA ALA A 65 14.12 0.87 -11.31
C ALA A 65 13.74 1.38 -12.71
N ASN A 66 12.43 1.40 -13.06
CA ASN A 66 11.98 1.92 -14.32
C ASN A 66 12.29 3.42 -14.45
N THR A 67 12.89 3.81 -15.59
CA THR A 67 13.30 5.19 -15.86
C THR A 67 12.19 6.21 -15.71
N TYR A 68 10.95 5.85 -16.05
CA TYR A 68 9.78 6.72 -15.87
C TYR A 68 9.52 7.08 -14.41
N LEU A 69 9.81 6.18 -13.47
CA LEU A 69 9.58 6.42 -12.04
C LEU A 69 10.76 7.12 -11.35
N GLN A 70 11.93 7.19 -11.99
CA GLN A 70 13.10 7.84 -11.39
C GLN A 70 12.87 9.33 -11.19
N GLY A 71 12.29 10.02 -12.18
CA GLY A 71 11.97 11.46 -12.12
C GLY A 71 10.68 11.81 -11.38
N VAL A 72 9.94 10.82 -10.87
CA VAL A 72 8.69 11.04 -10.14
C VAL A 72 9.00 11.33 -8.67
N GLU A 73 8.33 12.33 -8.09
CA GLU A 73 8.47 12.66 -6.68
C GLU A 73 7.93 11.52 -5.78
N LEU A 74 8.64 11.22 -4.70
CA LEU A 74 8.20 10.24 -3.70
C LEU A 74 7.40 10.94 -2.60
N GLU A 75 6.11 10.65 -2.55
CA GLU A 75 5.22 11.13 -1.50
C GLU A 75 5.35 10.27 -0.22
N HIS A 76 5.06 10.89 0.92
CA HIS A 76 5.07 10.18 2.21
C HIS A 76 3.73 9.50 2.53
N ARG A 77 2.63 10.01 1.98
CA ARG A 77 1.26 9.53 2.25
C ARG A 77 0.44 9.46 0.97
N ILE A 78 -0.49 8.51 0.96
CA ILE A 78 -1.49 8.44 -0.10
C ILE A 78 -2.46 9.61 0.08
N SER A 79 -2.54 10.48 -0.94
CA SER A 79 -3.48 11.60 -0.95
C SER A 79 -4.79 11.23 -1.67
N ALA A 80 -5.88 11.91 -1.31
CA ALA A 80 -7.16 11.74 -2.00
C ALA A 80 -7.06 12.05 -3.51
N ARG A 81 -6.20 13.02 -3.89
CA ARG A 81 -5.94 13.36 -5.28
C ARG A 81 -5.31 12.19 -6.04
N MET A 82 -4.28 11.55 -5.48
CA MET A 82 -3.62 10.40 -6.10
C MET A 82 -4.61 9.26 -6.36
N LEU A 83 -5.48 8.95 -5.39
CA LEU A 83 -6.49 7.91 -5.54
C LEU A 83 -7.55 8.29 -6.59
N SER A 84 -8.08 9.51 -6.51
CA SER A 84 -9.17 9.93 -7.41
C SER A 84 -8.72 10.05 -8.86
N THR A 85 -7.51 10.52 -9.13
CA THR A 85 -6.96 10.58 -10.49
C THR A 85 -6.65 9.19 -11.03
N ALA A 86 -6.09 8.30 -10.20
CA ALA A 86 -5.83 6.91 -10.57
C ALA A 86 -7.12 6.13 -10.90
N ILE A 87 -8.21 6.32 -10.12
CA ILE A 87 -9.52 5.68 -10.39
C ILE A 87 -10.08 6.12 -11.73
N ARG A 88 -9.93 7.41 -12.08
CA ARG A 88 -10.48 8.00 -13.31
C ARG A 88 -9.55 7.85 -14.51
N HIS A 89 -8.36 7.27 -14.32
CA HIS A 89 -7.40 7.15 -15.41
C HIS A 89 -7.92 6.21 -16.50
N ARG A 90 -7.64 6.57 -17.77
CA ARG A 90 -8.05 5.79 -18.94
C ARG A 90 -7.54 4.34 -18.91
N ASP A 91 -6.33 4.15 -18.40
CA ASP A 91 -5.73 2.82 -18.22
C ASP A 91 -6.24 2.20 -16.90
N GLN A 92 -7.02 1.15 -17.02
CA GLN A 92 -7.62 0.43 -15.87
C GLN A 92 -6.60 -0.12 -14.87
N ARG A 93 -5.32 -0.26 -15.25
CA ARG A 93 -4.26 -0.68 -14.33
C ARG A 93 -4.08 0.31 -13.19
N TYR A 94 -4.24 1.62 -13.45
CA TYR A 94 -4.18 2.64 -12.39
C TYR A 94 -5.39 2.58 -11.46
N SER A 95 -6.58 2.28 -11.97
CA SER A 95 -7.75 2.06 -11.12
C SER A 95 -7.55 0.87 -10.18
N ARG A 96 -7.05 -0.26 -10.70
CA ARG A 96 -6.70 -1.43 -9.87
C ARG A 96 -5.62 -1.11 -8.85
N LEU A 97 -4.59 -0.36 -9.25
CA LEU A 97 -3.53 0.11 -8.35
C LEU A 97 -4.10 0.94 -7.20
N SER A 98 -5.06 1.83 -7.49
CA SER A 98 -5.68 2.68 -6.48
C SER A 98 -6.38 1.85 -5.38
N HIS A 99 -7.13 0.82 -5.76
CA HIS A 99 -7.76 -0.10 -4.82
C HIS A 99 -6.72 -0.89 -4.00
N LEU A 100 -5.74 -1.49 -4.69
CA LEU A 100 -4.67 -2.24 -4.02
C LEU A 100 -3.85 -1.38 -3.06
N ALA A 101 -3.48 -0.16 -3.46
CA ALA A 101 -2.70 0.75 -2.63
C ALA A 101 -3.49 1.19 -1.38
N ARG A 102 -4.79 1.45 -1.54
CA ARG A 102 -5.68 1.79 -0.42
C ARG A 102 -5.83 0.63 0.55
N ASP A 103 -6.13 -0.56 0.04
CA ASP A 103 -6.33 -1.75 0.87
C ASP A 103 -5.04 -2.12 1.60
N PHE A 104 -3.90 -2.07 0.91
CA PHE A 104 -2.59 -2.27 1.51
C PHE A 104 -2.27 -1.23 2.60
N ASP A 105 -2.55 0.06 2.36
CA ASP A 105 -2.35 1.11 3.35
C ASP A 105 -3.21 0.86 4.60
N LEU A 106 -4.47 0.48 4.43
CA LEU A 106 -5.38 0.23 5.53
C LEU A 106 -5.03 -1.04 6.32
N THR A 107 -4.65 -2.10 5.64
CA THR A 107 -4.40 -3.41 6.28
C THR A 107 -2.98 -3.55 6.79
N VAL A 108 -1.97 -3.30 5.93
CA VAL A 108 -0.57 -3.59 6.27
C VAL A 108 0.08 -2.42 7.00
N ILE A 109 -0.23 -1.17 6.58
CA ILE A 109 0.42 0.00 7.17
C ILE A 109 -0.30 0.50 8.41
N ARG A 110 -1.64 0.58 8.37
CA ARG A 110 -2.44 1.12 9.48
C ARG A 110 -3.06 0.06 10.38
N GLY A 111 -3.02 -1.20 9.97
CA GLY A 111 -3.58 -2.31 10.74
C GLY A 111 -5.07 -2.19 11.06
N LYS A 112 -5.87 -1.73 10.11
CA LYS A 112 -7.34 -1.64 10.29
C LYS A 112 -7.98 -3.01 10.24
N TRP A 113 -8.28 -3.60 11.40
CA TRP A 113 -8.79 -4.95 11.58
C TRP A 113 -10.08 -5.24 10.81
N ALA A 114 -11.00 -4.30 10.79
CA ALA A 114 -12.24 -4.44 10.03
C ALA A 114 -11.97 -4.69 8.54
N GLN A 115 -10.97 -4.03 7.98
CA GLN A 115 -10.58 -4.23 6.59
C GLN A 115 -9.91 -5.59 6.37
N ILE A 116 -9.06 -6.02 7.30
CA ILE A 116 -8.43 -7.35 7.25
C ILE A 116 -9.50 -8.43 7.28
N LEU A 117 -10.48 -8.30 8.17
CA LEU A 117 -11.60 -9.23 8.27
C LEU A 117 -12.44 -9.28 6.98
N GLU A 118 -12.66 -8.13 6.35
CA GLU A 118 -13.36 -8.06 5.07
C GLU A 118 -12.60 -8.77 3.95
N LEU A 119 -11.26 -8.61 3.90
CA LEU A 119 -10.40 -9.30 2.93
C LEU A 119 -10.38 -10.81 3.15
N LEU A 120 -10.40 -11.26 4.42
CA LEU A 120 -10.54 -12.67 4.77
C LEU A 120 -11.89 -13.22 4.30
N ARG A 121 -13.00 -12.51 4.56
CA ARG A 121 -14.34 -12.91 4.10
C ARG A 121 -14.47 -13.01 2.58
N LYS A 122 -13.75 -12.14 1.86
CA LYS A 122 -13.70 -12.15 0.39
C LYS A 122 -12.75 -13.22 -0.18
N GLY A 123 -12.05 -13.98 0.67
CA GLY A 123 -11.08 -14.98 0.25
C GLY A 123 -9.79 -14.39 -0.36
N TRP A 124 -9.53 -13.10 -0.17
CA TRP A 124 -8.33 -12.44 -0.68
C TRP A 124 -7.10 -12.69 0.20
N LEU A 125 -7.34 -12.97 1.47
CA LEU A 125 -6.35 -13.51 2.39
C LEU A 125 -6.67 -14.99 2.57
N ALA A 126 -5.97 -15.85 1.87
CA ALA A 126 -6.10 -17.29 2.03
C ALA A 126 -4.96 -17.79 2.93
N PRO A 127 -5.23 -18.16 4.17
CA PRO A 127 -4.26 -18.86 5.01
C PRO A 127 -3.89 -20.21 4.40
N VAL A 128 -2.76 -20.73 4.79
CA VAL A 128 -2.20 -21.97 4.24
C VAL A 128 -3.01 -23.19 4.67
N SER A 129 -3.67 -23.10 5.84
CA SER A 129 -4.52 -24.15 6.40
C SER A 129 -5.81 -23.59 6.98
N SER A 130 -6.82 -24.46 7.17
CA SER A 130 -8.06 -24.11 7.84
C SER A 130 -7.83 -23.73 9.30
N ASP A 131 -6.83 -24.34 9.95
CA ASP A 131 -6.50 -24.07 11.34
C ASP A 131 -5.91 -22.67 11.50
N ASP A 132 -4.98 -22.27 10.60
CA ASP A 132 -4.44 -20.92 10.56
C ASP A 132 -5.55 -19.87 10.30
N LEU A 133 -6.54 -20.23 9.46
CA LEU A 133 -7.70 -19.37 9.21
C LEU A 133 -8.53 -19.15 10.48
N PHE A 134 -8.77 -20.23 11.21
CA PHE A 134 -9.54 -20.18 12.45
C PHE A 134 -8.82 -19.38 13.52
N GLU A 135 -7.51 -19.60 13.70
CA GLU A 135 -6.69 -18.85 14.65
C GLU A 135 -6.68 -17.36 14.31
N LEU A 136 -6.45 -17.02 13.04
CA LEU A 136 -6.44 -15.64 12.58
C LEU A 136 -7.80 -14.97 12.75
N TYR A 137 -8.88 -15.67 12.43
CA TYR A 137 -10.25 -15.18 12.60
C TYR A 137 -10.57 -14.93 14.07
N THR A 138 -10.24 -15.89 14.93
CA THR A 138 -10.45 -15.78 16.38
C THR A 138 -9.64 -14.61 16.96
N LEU A 139 -8.40 -14.48 16.56
CA LEU A 139 -7.54 -13.36 16.98
C LEU A 139 -8.16 -12.02 16.62
N ILE A 140 -8.63 -11.87 15.38
CA ILE A 140 -9.26 -10.62 14.92
C ILE A 140 -10.52 -10.30 15.71
N LEU A 141 -11.35 -11.30 16.02
CA LEU A 141 -12.56 -11.11 16.84
C LEU A 141 -12.21 -10.66 18.26
N VAL A 142 -11.18 -11.27 18.87
CA VAL A 142 -10.69 -10.87 20.19
C VAL A 142 -10.19 -9.42 20.17
N MET A 143 -9.42 -9.03 19.16
CA MET A 143 -8.94 -7.67 19.02
C MET A 143 -10.06 -6.66 18.81
N GLN A 144 -11.09 -7.00 18.02
CA GLN A 144 -12.26 -6.16 17.85
C GLN A 144 -13.05 -5.99 19.17
N ALA A 145 -13.17 -7.05 19.97
CA ALA A 145 -13.81 -6.99 21.28
C ALA A 145 -13.01 -6.09 22.25
N ILE A 146 -11.67 -6.20 22.26
CA ILE A 146 -10.81 -5.36 23.08
C ILE A 146 -10.96 -3.86 22.70
N GLU A 147 -10.96 -3.56 21.41
CA GLU A 147 -11.10 -2.18 20.93
C GLU A 147 -12.52 -1.62 21.13
N GLY A 148 -13.54 -2.43 20.84
CA GLY A 148 -14.94 -1.98 20.86
C GLY A 148 -15.62 -2.07 22.23
N GLU A 149 -15.49 -3.21 22.90
CA GLU A 149 -16.22 -3.45 24.17
C GLU A 149 -15.43 -3.05 25.40
N LEU A 150 -14.12 -3.20 25.37
CA LEU A 150 -13.27 -2.84 26.50
C LEU A 150 -12.70 -1.42 26.41
N CYS A 151 -13.05 -0.68 25.35
CA CYS A 151 -12.63 0.72 25.16
C CYS A 151 -11.12 0.95 25.19
N PHE A 152 -10.32 -0.07 24.85
CA PHE A 152 -8.92 0.14 24.56
C PHE A 152 -8.84 0.80 23.19
N GLY A 153 -7.98 1.77 23.00
CA GLY A 153 -7.74 2.40 21.70
C GLY A 153 -7.11 1.45 20.68
N GLU A 154 -6.67 1.99 19.55
CA GLU A 154 -5.89 1.21 18.58
C GLU A 154 -4.63 0.63 19.24
N PRO A 155 -4.17 -0.59 18.88
CA PRO A 155 -3.00 -1.20 19.49
C PRO A 155 -1.74 -0.35 19.21
N GLU A 156 -0.91 -0.11 20.22
CA GLU A 156 0.37 0.59 20.08
C GLU A 156 1.36 -0.20 19.22
N ALA A 157 1.33 -1.52 19.34
CA ALA A 157 2.14 -2.43 18.54
C ALA A 157 1.39 -3.73 18.33
N TYR A 158 1.42 -4.24 17.11
CA TYR A 158 0.92 -5.56 16.81
C TYR A 158 1.76 -6.25 15.74
N GLY A 159 1.69 -7.57 15.69
CA GLY A 159 2.32 -8.35 14.65
C GLY A 159 1.59 -9.67 14.47
N LEU A 160 0.82 -9.78 13.40
CA LEU A 160 0.16 -11.03 13.01
C LEU A 160 1.15 -12.18 12.75
N ILE A 161 2.44 -11.86 12.58
CA ILE A 161 3.50 -12.83 12.28
C ILE A 161 4.71 -12.47 13.13
N GLN A 162 4.65 -12.78 14.42
CA GLN A 162 5.82 -12.68 15.31
C GLN A 162 6.09 -14.04 15.95
N GLN A 163 7.00 -14.81 15.36
CA GLN A 163 7.55 -15.98 16.05
C GLN A 163 8.43 -15.49 17.19
N GLY A 164 8.20 -16.07 18.37
CA GLY A 164 9.05 -15.89 19.55
C GLY A 164 8.72 -14.67 20.42
N ARG A 165 7.62 -13.95 20.21
CA ARG A 165 7.13 -12.94 21.15
C ARG A 165 5.88 -13.42 21.89
N ALA A 166 5.85 -13.13 23.19
CA ALA A 166 4.73 -13.51 24.08
C ALA A 166 3.43 -12.70 23.82
N ALA A 167 3.49 -11.61 23.02
CA ALA A 167 2.35 -10.75 22.75
C ALA A 167 2.16 -10.56 21.25
N VAL A 168 0.94 -10.78 20.76
CA VAL A 168 0.52 -10.54 19.38
C VAL A 168 0.11 -9.08 19.18
N ALA A 169 -0.43 -8.45 20.20
CA ALA A 169 -0.77 -7.03 20.23
C ALA A 169 -0.54 -6.45 21.63
N THR A 170 -0.17 -5.18 21.69
CA THR A 170 -0.02 -4.43 22.92
C THR A 170 -0.97 -3.25 22.88
N TYR A 171 -1.84 -3.18 23.87
CA TYR A 171 -2.79 -2.08 24.04
C TYR A 171 -2.41 -1.25 25.26
N ARG A 172 -2.56 0.06 25.14
CA ARG A 172 -2.53 0.93 26.31
C ARG A 172 -3.95 1.28 26.68
N ARG A 173 -4.32 1.03 27.94
CA ARG A 173 -5.57 1.51 28.48
C ARG A 173 -5.53 3.04 28.49
N VAL A 174 -6.47 3.67 27.81
CA VAL A 174 -6.69 5.10 27.98
C VAL A 174 -7.46 5.23 29.28
N ASP A 175 -6.76 5.53 30.37
CA ASP A 175 -7.40 5.86 31.65
C ASP A 175 -8.24 7.11 31.45
N GLY A 176 -9.49 6.89 31.10
CA GLY A 176 -10.53 7.88 31.10
C GLY A 176 -11.22 7.82 32.45
N VAL A 177 -11.04 8.87 33.23
CA VAL A 177 -11.84 9.37 34.35
C VAL A 177 -12.85 8.41 34.94
#